data_4a4c5e2bffe6d370f5cfd8243f116359
#
_entry.id   4a4c5e2bffe6d370f5cfd8243f116359
#
_cell.length_a   1.000
_cell.length_b   1.000
_cell.length_c   1.000
_cell.angle_alpha   90.00
_cell.angle_beta   90.00
_cell.angle_gamma   90.00
#
_symmetry.space_group_name_H-M   'P 1'
#
loop_
_entity.id
_entity.type
_entity.pdbx_description
1 polymer ?
#
loop_
_entity_poly.entity_id
_entity_poly.type
_entity_poly.pdbx_seq_one_letter_code
_entity_poly.pdbx_strand_id
1 'polypeptide(L)'
;MQTAAGVILRPLEDRDFAAIARIVSLTSGRPFGEAEMRDQVREFEPERFDHGWLIAEHPDNGVVGYAWYHQIAWSFHPAKYAIRLAVHPDWQRRGIGRRLMDRVLDLLLGRGAQRIKANAREDWVRSIAFLRRYGFVERARSFESRLQVARCDLARFAGYATRVAQAGIVLTTLEEELRRNPDCLPVLYQLHCTLDVDAPRDDPEPPTPLTYETFLAISVRSPLALPDAYFLAKIGEMYVGESMLKRAASDPGWLHQELTGVVSGFRGLGIATALKLRTIEYAQRGGYREIQTRNSDRNGPMLAINAKLGFVRQPAWLEFQKESSTIPANKESDA
;
A
#
# COMPACT_ATOMS: atom_id res chain seq x y z
N MET A 1 29.22 -17.51 17.63
CA MET A 1 28.34 -16.69 16.77
C MET A 1 29.11 -16.40 15.51
N GLN A 2 28.68 -16.89 14.35
CA GLN A 2 29.30 -16.53 13.07
C GLN A 2 29.01 -15.03 12.85
N THR A 3 30.05 -14.21 12.85
CA THR A 3 30.00 -12.77 12.58
C THR A 3 29.66 -12.54 11.11
N ALA A 4 29.08 -11.37 10.78
CA ALA A 4 28.90 -10.89 9.40
C ALA A 4 30.26 -10.53 8.77
N ALA A 5 31.25 -11.40 8.90
CA ALA A 5 32.58 -11.18 8.35
C ALA A 5 32.48 -11.02 6.83
N GLY A 6 33.05 -9.95 6.30
CA GLY A 6 33.06 -9.65 4.87
C GLY A 6 31.84 -8.86 4.34
N VAL A 7 30.76 -8.69 5.10
CA VAL A 7 29.61 -7.89 4.61
C VAL A 7 29.93 -6.39 4.74
N ILE A 8 29.84 -5.66 3.64
CA ILE A 8 29.95 -4.19 3.60
C ILE A 8 28.55 -3.56 3.43
N LEU A 9 28.41 -2.30 3.87
CA LEU A 9 27.24 -1.49 3.60
C LEU A 9 27.60 -0.41 2.57
N ARG A 10 26.84 -0.35 1.48
CA ARG A 10 27.02 0.61 0.40
C ARG A 10 25.69 1.19 -0.09
N PRO A 11 25.69 2.29 -0.86
CA PRO A 11 24.53 2.78 -1.57
C PRO A 11 23.97 1.75 -2.58
N LEU A 12 22.72 1.99 -3.01
CA LEU A 12 22.05 1.22 -4.08
C LEU A 12 22.74 1.47 -5.42
N GLU A 13 22.87 0.41 -6.20
CA GLU A 13 23.20 0.44 -7.62
C GLU A 13 22.07 -0.20 -8.44
N ASP A 14 21.95 0.15 -9.72
CA ASP A 14 20.86 -0.33 -10.58
C ASP A 14 20.79 -1.86 -10.68
N ARG A 15 21.93 -2.52 -10.64
CA ARG A 15 22.07 -3.99 -10.63
C ARG A 15 21.46 -4.69 -9.41
N ASP A 16 21.16 -3.96 -8.34
CA ASP A 16 20.72 -4.56 -7.07
C ASP A 16 19.24 -4.90 -7.05
N PHE A 17 18.42 -4.28 -7.90
CA PHE A 17 16.96 -4.43 -7.87
C PHE A 17 16.50 -5.88 -7.99
N ALA A 18 17.12 -6.68 -8.84
CA ALA A 18 16.80 -8.10 -8.99
C ALA A 18 17.04 -8.88 -7.69
N ALA A 19 18.20 -8.62 -7.03
CA ALA A 19 18.53 -9.27 -5.77
C ALA A 19 17.63 -8.81 -4.61
N ILE A 20 17.29 -7.52 -4.55
CA ILE A 20 16.33 -6.96 -3.59
C ILE A 20 14.96 -7.61 -3.76
N ALA A 21 14.44 -7.68 -4.99
CA ALA A 21 13.17 -8.31 -5.30
C ALA A 21 13.14 -9.79 -4.86
N ARG A 22 14.23 -10.52 -5.10
CA ARG A 22 14.39 -11.90 -4.60
C ARG A 22 14.32 -11.97 -3.07
N ILE A 23 15.00 -11.06 -2.35
CA ILE A 23 14.95 -11.02 -0.88
C ILE A 23 13.53 -10.73 -0.41
N VAL A 24 12.81 -9.78 -1.04
CA VAL A 24 11.41 -9.47 -0.74
C VAL A 24 10.54 -10.71 -0.94
N SER A 25 10.67 -11.40 -2.06
CA SER A 25 9.93 -12.63 -2.36
C SER A 25 10.16 -13.71 -1.31
N LEU A 26 11.42 -13.99 -0.95
CA LEU A 26 11.79 -14.99 0.05
C LEU A 26 11.30 -14.64 1.46
N THR A 27 11.29 -13.36 1.83
CA THR A 27 10.90 -12.93 3.18
C THR A 27 9.40 -12.72 3.33
N SER A 28 8.71 -12.37 2.26
CA SER A 28 7.24 -12.20 2.27
C SER A 28 6.48 -13.50 2.02
N GLY A 29 7.13 -14.51 1.44
CA GLY A 29 6.49 -15.75 1.01
C GLY A 29 5.60 -15.57 -0.23
N ARG A 30 5.78 -14.50 -1.00
CA ARG A 30 5.04 -14.19 -2.23
C ARG A 30 5.98 -13.88 -3.38
N PRO A 31 5.62 -14.26 -4.62
CA PRO A 31 6.33 -13.82 -5.79
C PRO A 31 6.41 -12.28 -5.81
N PHE A 32 7.58 -11.76 -6.06
CA PHE A 32 7.84 -10.34 -6.19
C PHE A 32 8.99 -10.13 -7.17
N GLY A 33 8.76 -9.38 -8.23
CA GLY A 33 9.69 -9.21 -9.32
C GLY A 33 10.47 -7.90 -9.30
N GLU A 34 11.55 -7.84 -10.09
CA GLU A 34 12.34 -6.62 -10.25
C GLU A 34 11.51 -5.46 -10.80
N ALA A 35 10.68 -5.72 -11.82
CA ALA A 35 9.82 -4.70 -12.42
C ALA A 35 8.86 -4.09 -11.37
N GLU A 36 8.29 -4.93 -10.51
CA GLU A 36 7.41 -4.50 -9.41
C GLU A 36 8.16 -3.63 -8.39
N MET A 37 9.42 -3.99 -8.06
CA MET A 37 10.26 -3.18 -7.18
C MET A 37 10.55 -1.81 -7.78
N ARG A 38 10.89 -1.76 -9.08
CA ARG A 38 11.15 -0.51 -9.79
C ARG A 38 9.90 0.38 -9.88
N ASP A 39 8.73 -0.22 -10.09
CA ASP A 39 7.46 0.51 -10.10
C ASP A 39 7.13 1.09 -8.73
N GLN A 40 7.33 0.33 -7.63
CA GLN A 40 7.16 0.86 -6.28
C GLN A 40 8.07 2.06 -5.99
N VAL A 41 9.31 2.06 -6.48
CA VAL A 41 10.23 3.19 -6.31
C VAL A 41 9.75 4.40 -7.11
N ARG A 42 9.25 4.20 -8.33
CA ARG A 42 8.71 5.29 -9.18
C ARG A 42 7.44 5.91 -8.61
N GLU A 43 6.50 5.08 -8.12
CA GLU A 43 5.26 5.55 -7.46
C GLU A 43 5.53 6.41 -6.23
N PHE A 44 6.73 6.29 -5.68
CA PHE A 44 7.16 7.02 -4.51
C PHE A 44 7.57 8.48 -4.80
N GLU A 45 7.60 8.91 -6.07
CA GLU A 45 8.05 10.25 -6.49
C GLU A 45 9.44 10.63 -5.90
N PRO A 46 10.51 9.88 -6.22
CA PRO A 46 11.82 10.04 -5.58
C PRO A 46 12.45 11.42 -5.80
N GLU A 47 12.02 12.16 -6.82
CA GLU A 47 12.46 13.54 -7.08
C GLU A 47 11.84 14.55 -6.12
N ARG A 48 10.70 14.21 -5.51
CA ARG A 48 9.95 15.09 -4.62
C ARG A 48 10.21 14.84 -3.15
N PHE A 49 10.48 13.58 -2.78
CA PHE A 49 10.59 13.15 -1.39
C PHE A 49 11.98 12.59 -1.08
N ASP A 50 12.55 12.99 0.07
CA ASP A 50 13.84 12.45 0.52
C ASP A 50 13.75 10.95 0.77
N HIS A 51 14.73 10.22 0.25
CA HIS A 51 14.83 8.78 0.35
C HIS A 51 16.27 8.31 0.23
N GLY A 52 16.51 7.04 0.52
CA GLY A 52 17.80 6.42 0.28
C GLY A 52 17.81 4.95 0.63
N TRP A 53 18.88 4.31 0.22
CA TRP A 53 19.06 2.88 0.35
C TRP A 53 20.40 2.55 0.98
N LEU A 54 20.42 1.47 1.76
CA LEU A 54 21.63 0.80 2.22
C LEU A 54 21.58 -0.65 1.78
N ILE A 55 22.59 -1.07 1.06
CA ILE A 55 22.75 -2.44 0.57
C ILE A 55 23.81 -3.13 1.42
N ALA A 56 23.47 -4.29 1.97
CA ALA A 56 24.41 -5.18 2.62
C ALA A 56 24.90 -6.19 1.58
N GLU A 57 26.17 -6.08 1.18
CA GLU A 57 26.80 -6.91 0.16
C GLU A 57 27.90 -7.78 0.75
N HIS A 58 27.90 -9.06 0.39
CA HIS A 58 29.01 -9.98 0.69
C HIS A 58 29.83 -10.21 -0.57
N PRO A 59 31.19 -10.20 -0.52
CA PRO A 59 32.01 -10.29 -1.71
C PRO A 59 31.69 -11.46 -2.65
N ASP A 60 31.41 -12.62 -2.09
CA ASP A 60 31.17 -13.85 -2.87
C ASP A 60 29.69 -14.16 -3.11
N ASN A 61 28.78 -13.51 -2.38
CA ASN A 61 27.34 -13.84 -2.41
C ASN A 61 26.45 -12.68 -2.87
N GLY A 62 27.04 -11.53 -3.19
CA GLY A 62 26.32 -10.35 -3.64
C GLY A 62 25.42 -9.75 -2.55
N VAL A 63 24.26 -9.24 -2.92
CA VAL A 63 23.33 -8.58 -2.00
C VAL A 63 22.68 -9.60 -1.06
N VAL A 64 22.94 -9.46 0.22
CA VAL A 64 22.42 -10.34 1.30
C VAL A 64 21.39 -9.66 2.20
N GLY A 65 21.18 -8.35 2.04
CA GLY A 65 20.17 -7.58 2.75
C GLY A 65 20.10 -6.14 2.27
N TYR A 66 19.05 -5.47 2.62
CA TYR A 66 18.88 -4.05 2.29
C TYR A 66 18.10 -3.33 3.38
N ALA A 67 18.23 -2.01 3.42
CA ALA A 67 17.30 -1.09 4.06
C ALA A 67 16.96 0.05 3.10
N TRP A 68 15.69 0.38 2.98
CA TRP A 68 15.15 1.51 2.25
C TRP A 68 14.47 2.44 3.24
N TYR A 69 14.84 3.70 3.25
CA TYR A 69 14.18 4.74 4.02
C TYR A 69 13.66 5.83 3.09
N HIS A 70 12.53 6.41 3.44
CA HIS A 70 11.88 7.44 2.63
C HIS A 70 10.90 8.28 3.45
N GLN A 71 10.67 9.53 3.06
CA GLN A 71 9.55 10.31 3.56
C GLN A 71 8.23 9.68 3.10
N ILE A 72 7.14 9.94 3.79
CA ILE A 72 5.85 9.30 3.50
C ILE A 72 5.02 10.23 2.62
N ALA A 73 4.95 9.93 1.31
CA ALA A 73 4.31 10.79 0.30
C ALA A 73 2.84 11.10 0.59
N TRP A 74 2.03 10.09 0.94
CA TRP A 74 0.57 10.23 1.15
C TRP A 74 0.17 10.88 2.48
N SER A 75 1.12 11.14 3.38
CA SER A 75 0.93 11.77 4.68
C SER A 75 2.24 12.47 5.03
N PHE A 76 2.59 13.46 4.17
CA PHE A 76 3.90 14.08 4.20
C PHE A 76 4.11 14.96 5.44
N HIS A 77 5.26 14.78 6.04
CA HIS A 77 5.87 15.69 7.00
C HIS A 77 7.38 15.61 6.84
N PRO A 78 8.12 16.73 6.78
CA PRO A 78 9.55 16.73 6.47
C PRO A 78 10.40 15.91 7.45
N ALA A 79 9.97 15.78 8.69
CA ALA A 79 10.66 15.02 9.73
C ALA A 79 10.07 13.60 9.96
N LYS A 80 9.23 13.08 9.03
CA LYS A 80 8.60 11.76 9.14
C LYS A 80 9.08 10.83 8.03
N TYR A 81 9.64 9.71 8.43
CA TYR A 81 10.21 8.71 7.53
C TYR A 81 9.59 7.34 7.76
N ALA A 82 9.59 6.53 6.73
CA ALA A 82 9.35 5.10 6.81
C ALA A 82 10.64 4.34 6.51
N ILE A 83 10.81 3.17 7.10
CA ILE A 83 11.90 2.25 6.81
C ILE A 83 11.36 0.88 6.41
N ARG A 84 11.99 0.26 5.41
CA ARG A 84 11.82 -1.14 5.05
C ARG A 84 13.18 -1.80 5.13
N LEU A 85 13.27 -2.93 5.83
CA LEU A 85 14.53 -3.66 6.01
C LEU A 85 14.27 -5.14 5.86
N ALA A 86 15.09 -5.81 5.05
CA ALA A 86 15.08 -7.26 4.95
C ALA A 86 16.50 -7.82 4.79
N VAL A 87 16.68 -9.03 5.31
CA VAL A 87 17.91 -9.81 5.18
C VAL A 87 17.55 -11.18 4.61
N HIS A 88 18.30 -11.61 3.60
CA HIS A 88 18.13 -12.93 2.98
C HIS A 88 18.04 -14.02 4.07
N PRO A 89 17.11 -14.98 3.99
CA PRO A 89 16.89 -15.97 5.04
C PRO A 89 18.18 -16.67 5.50
N ASP A 90 19.03 -17.09 4.59
CA ASP A 90 20.30 -17.79 4.89
C ASP A 90 21.34 -16.88 5.56
N TRP A 91 21.14 -15.57 5.52
CA TRP A 91 22.04 -14.56 6.11
C TRP A 91 21.49 -13.91 7.38
N GLN A 92 20.31 -14.33 7.83
CA GLN A 92 19.72 -13.87 9.09
C GLN A 92 20.53 -14.34 10.29
N ARG A 93 20.36 -13.68 11.45
CA ARG A 93 21.02 -14.00 12.73
C ARG A 93 22.54 -13.83 12.76
N ARG A 94 23.10 -13.16 11.76
CA ARG A 94 24.54 -12.83 11.64
C ARG A 94 24.86 -11.38 11.97
N GLY A 95 23.90 -10.61 12.53
CA GLY A 95 24.08 -9.19 12.87
C GLY A 95 23.81 -8.20 11.73
N ILE A 96 23.57 -8.66 10.49
CA ILE A 96 23.36 -7.78 9.32
C ILE A 96 22.17 -6.82 9.53
N GLY A 97 21.01 -7.36 9.95
CA GLY A 97 19.84 -6.52 10.20
C GLY A 97 20.07 -5.45 11.26
N ARG A 98 20.87 -5.77 12.30
CA ARG A 98 21.29 -4.81 13.31
C ARG A 98 22.14 -3.68 12.69
N ARG A 99 23.17 -4.02 11.93
CA ARG A 99 24.04 -3.02 11.27
C ARG A 99 23.27 -2.12 10.31
N LEU A 100 22.33 -2.69 9.53
CA LEU A 100 21.45 -1.91 8.65
C LEU A 100 20.57 -0.96 9.45
N MET A 101 19.93 -1.43 10.53
CA MET A 101 19.04 -0.61 11.36
C MET A 101 19.82 0.51 12.07
N ASP A 102 20.96 0.19 12.70
CA ASP A 102 21.80 1.17 13.38
C ASP A 102 22.20 2.28 12.38
N ARG A 103 22.69 1.91 11.20
CA ARG A 103 23.12 2.88 10.18
C ARG A 103 21.97 3.73 9.61
N VAL A 104 20.79 3.15 9.39
CA VAL A 104 19.61 3.90 8.92
C VAL A 104 19.15 4.89 9.98
N LEU A 105 19.09 4.46 11.24
CA LEU A 105 18.69 5.35 12.33
C LEU A 105 19.65 6.54 12.48
N ASP A 106 20.97 6.31 12.42
CA ASP A 106 21.97 7.39 12.44
C ASP A 106 21.78 8.37 11.27
N LEU A 107 21.59 7.85 10.06
CA LEU A 107 21.31 8.67 8.87
C LEU A 107 20.05 9.52 9.03
N LEU A 108 18.98 8.93 9.52
CA LEU A 108 17.70 9.64 9.69
C LEU A 108 17.75 10.67 10.80
N LEU A 109 18.47 10.39 11.90
CA LEU A 109 18.73 11.38 12.94
C LEU A 109 19.50 12.59 12.40
N GLY A 110 20.56 12.35 11.60
CA GLY A 110 21.31 13.42 10.93
C GLY A 110 20.48 14.26 9.97
N ARG A 111 19.34 13.72 9.47
CA ARG A 111 18.35 14.44 8.65
C ARG A 111 17.26 15.14 9.47
N GLY A 112 17.31 15.09 10.79
CA GLY A 112 16.30 15.70 11.66
C GLY A 112 15.00 14.90 11.73
N ALA A 113 15.03 13.60 11.47
CA ALA A 113 13.85 12.76 11.61
C ALA A 113 13.33 12.80 13.06
N GLN A 114 12.05 13.11 13.23
CA GLN A 114 11.35 13.10 14.51
C GLN A 114 10.52 11.83 14.69
N ARG A 115 10.01 11.28 13.60
CA ARG A 115 9.17 10.07 13.60
C ARG A 115 9.63 9.11 12.51
N ILE A 116 9.83 7.87 12.89
CA ILE A 116 10.25 6.81 12.00
C ILE A 116 9.23 5.68 12.09
N LYS A 117 8.63 5.33 10.94
CA LYS A 117 7.65 4.24 10.82
C LYS A 117 8.29 2.99 10.23
N ALA A 118 7.80 1.84 10.65
CA ALA A 118 8.14 0.53 10.09
C ALA A 118 6.91 -0.38 10.13
N ASN A 119 6.80 -1.33 9.22
CA ASN A 119 5.69 -2.26 9.18
C ASN A 119 6.17 -3.70 9.32
N ALA A 120 5.38 -4.53 10.02
CA ALA A 120 5.55 -5.96 10.07
C ALA A 120 4.19 -6.66 10.08
N ARG A 121 4.08 -7.85 9.49
CA ARG A 121 2.87 -8.67 9.66
C ARG A 121 2.82 -9.25 11.06
N GLU A 122 1.64 -9.44 11.61
CA GLU A 122 1.45 -9.96 12.98
C GLU A 122 1.99 -11.38 13.15
N ASP A 123 2.07 -12.17 12.09
CA ASP A 123 2.69 -13.49 12.09
C ASP A 123 4.22 -13.48 11.95
N TRP A 124 4.83 -12.30 11.71
CA TRP A 124 6.29 -12.14 11.65
C TRP A 124 6.89 -11.87 13.03
N VAL A 125 6.72 -12.79 13.94
CA VAL A 125 7.10 -12.67 15.35
C VAL A 125 8.53 -12.15 15.56
N ARG A 126 9.48 -12.62 14.72
CA ARG A 126 10.89 -12.18 14.79
C ARG A 126 11.08 -10.71 14.39
N SER A 127 10.39 -10.27 13.36
CA SER A 127 10.44 -8.86 12.90
C SER A 127 9.83 -7.94 13.95
N ILE A 128 8.71 -8.34 14.56
CA ILE A 128 8.07 -7.60 15.66
C ILE A 128 9.02 -7.48 16.86
N ALA A 129 9.62 -8.60 17.29
CA ALA A 129 10.58 -8.60 18.41
C ALA A 129 11.80 -7.72 18.09
N PHE A 130 12.27 -7.71 16.83
CA PHE A 130 13.37 -6.87 16.38
C PHE A 130 12.99 -5.38 16.47
N LEU A 131 11.83 -4.97 15.94
CA LEU A 131 11.37 -3.59 16.00
C LEU A 131 11.18 -3.11 17.45
N ARG A 132 10.53 -3.94 18.28
CA ARG A 132 10.34 -3.62 19.73
C ARG A 132 11.67 -3.43 20.46
N ARG A 133 12.71 -4.23 20.16
CA ARG A 133 14.05 -4.08 20.74
C ARG A 133 14.68 -2.74 20.37
N TYR A 134 14.34 -2.16 19.22
CA TYR A 134 14.76 -0.82 18.79
C TYR A 134 13.88 0.31 19.34
N GLY A 135 12.93 0.00 20.21
CA GLY A 135 12.04 0.98 20.82
C GLY A 135 10.89 1.42 19.93
N PHE A 136 10.62 0.69 18.84
CA PHE A 136 9.41 0.91 18.06
C PHE A 136 8.18 0.42 18.80
N VAL A 137 7.12 1.25 18.83
CA VAL A 137 5.83 0.97 19.47
C VAL A 137 4.77 0.83 18.39
N GLU A 138 3.92 -0.18 18.51
CA GLU A 138 2.76 -0.37 17.64
C GLU A 138 1.78 0.80 17.77
N ARG A 139 1.34 1.39 16.66
CA ARG A 139 0.43 2.52 16.59
C ARG A 139 -0.87 2.23 15.84
N ALA A 140 -0.80 1.39 14.82
CA ALA A 140 -1.92 1.14 13.94
C ALA A 140 -1.91 -0.28 13.39
N ARG A 141 -3.08 -0.73 12.92
CA ARG A 141 -3.26 -2.01 12.24
C ARG A 141 -4.04 -1.82 10.97
N SER A 142 -3.67 -2.57 9.95
CA SER A 142 -4.47 -2.68 8.74
C SER A 142 -4.63 -4.13 8.34
N PHE A 143 -5.79 -4.47 7.78
CA PHE A 143 -6.07 -5.82 7.31
C PHE A 143 -6.03 -5.87 5.79
N GLU A 144 -5.20 -6.72 5.26
CA GLU A 144 -5.40 -7.23 3.92
C GLU A 144 -6.56 -8.22 3.98
N SER A 145 -7.46 -8.13 3.03
CA SER A 145 -8.59 -9.05 2.88
C SER A 145 -8.62 -9.57 1.45
N ARG A 146 -8.94 -10.85 1.29
CA ARG A 146 -8.94 -11.53 -0.01
C ARG A 146 -10.29 -12.16 -0.29
N LEU A 147 -10.76 -11.98 -1.50
CA LEU A 147 -11.95 -12.65 -2.01
C LEU A 147 -11.56 -13.67 -3.07
N GLN A 148 -11.91 -14.92 -2.85
CA GLN A 148 -11.92 -15.93 -3.91
C GLN A 148 -13.13 -15.67 -4.81
N VAL A 149 -12.88 -15.13 -6.00
CA VAL A 149 -13.91 -14.57 -6.89
C VAL A 149 -15.03 -15.58 -7.21
N ALA A 150 -14.67 -16.82 -7.50
CA ALA A 150 -15.61 -17.89 -7.82
C ALA A 150 -16.55 -18.29 -6.65
N ARG A 151 -16.22 -17.89 -5.41
CA ARG A 151 -17.02 -18.21 -4.22
C ARG A 151 -18.07 -17.14 -3.89
N CYS A 152 -18.05 -16.00 -4.56
CA CYS A 152 -19.02 -14.94 -4.32
C CYS A 152 -20.28 -15.17 -5.16
N ASP A 153 -21.38 -15.47 -4.48
CA ASP A 153 -22.69 -15.58 -5.11
C ASP A 153 -23.35 -14.19 -5.19
N LEU A 154 -23.27 -13.57 -6.35
CA LEU A 154 -23.82 -12.23 -6.61
C LEU A 154 -25.36 -12.20 -6.52
N ALA A 155 -26.07 -13.31 -6.76
CA ALA A 155 -27.54 -13.36 -6.71
C ALA A 155 -28.06 -12.99 -5.31
N ARG A 156 -27.32 -13.34 -4.27
CA ARG A 156 -27.64 -12.97 -2.87
C ARG A 156 -27.73 -11.47 -2.63
N PHE A 157 -27.17 -10.66 -3.51
CA PHE A 157 -27.01 -9.22 -3.38
C PHE A 157 -27.79 -8.41 -4.43
N ALA A 158 -28.62 -9.04 -5.25
CA ALA A 158 -29.35 -8.41 -6.36
C ALA A 158 -30.16 -7.16 -5.91
N GLY A 159 -30.68 -7.14 -4.67
CA GLY A 159 -31.43 -6.01 -4.13
C GLY A 159 -30.63 -4.70 -3.98
N TYR A 160 -29.27 -4.74 -4.02
CA TYR A 160 -28.46 -3.52 -3.95
C TYR A 160 -28.55 -2.70 -5.25
N ALA A 161 -28.54 -3.35 -6.41
CA ALA A 161 -28.68 -2.67 -7.70
C ALA A 161 -30.05 -1.97 -7.78
N THR A 162 -31.12 -2.66 -7.41
CA THR A 162 -32.48 -2.09 -7.37
C THR A 162 -32.58 -0.89 -6.43
N ARG A 163 -32.05 -1.00 -5.21
CA ARG A 163 -32.07 0.09 -4.22
C ARG A 163 -31.37 1.34 -4.71
N VAL A 164 -30.17 1.17 -5.31
CA VAL A 164 -29.36 2.27 -5.83
C VAL A 164 -30.08 2.94 -7.02
N ALA A 165 -30.68 2.15 -7.93
CA ALA A 165 -31.47 2.68 -9.03
C ALA A 165 -32.73 3.45 -8.59
N GLN A 166 -33.44 2.95 -7.55
CA GLN A 166 -34.58 3.64 -6.97
C GLN A 166 -34.23 4.97 -6.31
N ALA A 167 -32.98 5.11 -5.84
CA ALA A 167 -32.46 6.38 -5.35
C ALA A 167 -32.00 7.34 -6.47
N GLY A 168 -32.27 7.02 -7.74
CA GLY A 168 -31.88 7.82 -8.91
C GLY A 168 -30.37 7.77 -9.23
N ILE A 169 -29.65 6.79 -8.68
CA ILE A 169 -28.21 6.67 -8.87
C ILE A 169 -27.91 5.68 -10.00
N VAL A 170 -27.08 6.12 -10.93
CA VAL A 170 -26.60 5.34 -12.06
C VAL A 170 -25.17 4.88 -11.77
N LEU A 171 -24.89 3.60 -12.03
CA LEU A 171 -23.54 3.05 -11.99
C LEU A 171 -22.99 2.98 -13.43
N THR A 172 -21.82 3.54 -13.64
CA THR A 172 -21.11 3.60 -14.92
C THR A 172 -19.64 3.24 -14.73
N THR A 173 -18.83 3.27 -15.77
CA THR A 173 -17.38 3.07 -15.69
C THR A 173 -16.63 4.30 -16.18
N LEU A 174 -15.34 4.42 -15.80
CA LEU A 174 -14.48 5.47 -16.34
C LEU A 174 -14.39 5.41 -17.86
N GLU A 175 -14.32 4.20 -18.43
CA GLU A 175 -14.28 4.01 -19.88
C GLU A 175 -15.56 4.55 -20.57
N GLU A 176 -16.74 4.28 -20.00
CA GLU A 176 -18.02 4.80 -20.49
C GLU A 176 -18.11 6.32 -20.37
N GLU A 177 -17.67 6.88 -19.24
CA GLU A 177 -17.66 8.33 -19.04
C GLU A 177 -16.68 9.04 -19.98
N LEU A 178 -15.47 8.51 -20.19
CA LEU A 178 -14.51 9.05 -21.16
C LEU A 178 -15.03 9.04 -22.61
N ARG A 179 -15.81 8.01 -22.99
CA ARG A 179 -16.47 7.97 -24.32
C ARG A 179 -17.56 9.03 -24.44
N ARG A 180 -18.26 9.32 -23.36
CA ARG A 180 -19.36 10.29 -23.32
C ARG A 180 -18.87 11.72 -23.17
N ASN A 181 -17.90 11.95 -22.29
CA ASN A 181 -17.30 13.24 -21.98
C ASN A 181 -15.81 13.07 -21.66
N PRO A 182 -14.91 13.29 -22.64
CA PRO A 182 -13.45 13.20 -22.43
C PRO A 182 -12.92 14.16 -21.34
N ASP A 183 -13.64 15.23 -21.06
CA ASP A 183 -13.26 16.27 -20.06
C ASP A 183 -13.75 15.94 -18.64
N CYS A 184 -14.20 14.71 -18.36
CA CYS A 184 -14.68 14.31 -17.02
C CYS A 184 -13.56 14.15 -15.99
N LEU A 185 -12.31 13.97 -16.42
CA LEU A 185 -11.18 13.63 -15.53
C LEU A 185 -10.91 14.64 -14.42
N PRO A 186 -10.95 15.97 -14.62
CA PRO A 186 -10.78 16.93 -13.54
C PRO A 186 -11.84 16.80 -12.44
N VAL A 187 -13.10 16.50 -12.81
CA VAL A 187 -14.20 16.33 -11.84
C VAL A 187 -14.01 15.01 -11.08
N LEU A 188 -13.59 13.94 -11.75
CA LEU A 188 -13.29 12.66 -11.11
C LEU A 188 -12.09 12.76 -10.16
N TYR A 189 -11.07 13.53 -10.52
CA TYR A 189 -9.97 13.83 -9.61
C TYR A 189 -10.44 14.52 -8.32
N GLN A 190 -11.35 15.49 -8.42
CA GLN A 190 -11.91 16.16 -7.24
C GLN A 190 -12.72 15.18 -6.37
N LEU A 191 -13.51 14.30 -6.99
CA LEU A 191 -14.19 13.22 -6.27
C LEU A 191 -13.19 12.34 -5.54
N HIS A 192 -12.17 11.84 -6.25
CA HIS A 192 -11.12 10.98 -5.68
C HIS A 192 -10.45 11.62 -4.46
N CYS A 193 -10.01 12.87 -4.60
CA CYS A 193 -9.38 13.62 -3.49
C CYS A 193 -10.34 13.77 -2.29
N THR A 194 -11.62 14.07 -2.53
CA THR A 194 -12.64 14.17 -1.48
C THR A 194 -12.79 12.86 -0.73
N LEU A 195 -12.88 11.74 -1.45
CA LEU A 195 -13.07 10.42 -0.86
C LEU A 195 -11.80 9.90 -0.18
N ASP A 196 -10.63 10.26 -0.70
CA ASP A 196 -9.35 9.91 -0.07
C ASP A 196 -9.17 10.64 1.26
N VAL A 197 -9.50 11.93 1.33
CA VAL A 197 -9.48 12.70 2.60
C VAL A 197 -10.46 12.12 3.63
N ASP A 198 -11.63 11.68 3.20
CA ASP A 198 -12.67 11.10 4.07
C ASP A 198 -12.35 9.67 4.54
N ALA A 199 -11.33 9.02 3.95
CA ALA A 199 -10.98 7.65 4.32
C ALA A 199 -10.40 7.59 5.75
N PRO A 200 -10.90 6.69 6.63
CA PRO A 200 -10.38 6.53 7.98
C PRO A 200 -8.89 6.19 7.97
N ARG A 201 -8.10 6.97 8.70
CA ARG A 201 -6.63 6.87 8.79
C ARG A 201 -6.17 6.83 10.25
N ASP A 202 -5.02 6.23 10.45
CA ASP A 202 -4.34 6.16 11.76
C ASP A 202 -3.23 7.21 11.88
N ASP A 203 -3.04 8.03 10.87
CA ASP A 203 -2.00 9.05 10.81
C ASP A 203 -2.53 10.38 11.39
N PRO A 204 -1.83 11.04 12.33
CA PRO A 204 -2.23 12.34 12.86
C PRO A 204 -2.10 13.49 11.84
N GLU A 205 -1.23 13.33 10.82
CA GLU A 205 -1.11 14.30 9.74
C GLU A 205 -2.29 14.17 8.75
N PRO A 206 -2.75 15.31 8.22
CA PRO A 206 -3.71 15.27 7.12
C PRO A 206 -3.10 14.53 5.92
N PRO A 207 -3.92 13.91 5.08
CA PRO A 207 -3.44 13.32 3.84
C PRO A 207 -2.80 14.40 2.96
N THR A 208 -1.66 14.08 2.36
CA THR A 208 -1.06 14.94 1.34
C THR A 208 -1.90 14.82 0.07
N PRO A 209 -2.45 15.90 -0.46
CA PRO A 209 -3.24 15.83 -1.67
C PRO A 209 -2.44 15.23 -2.82
N LEU A 210 -3.04 14.27 -3.49
CA LEU A 210 -2.52 13.74 -4.73
C LEU A 210 -2.51 14.85 -5.78
N THR A 211 -1.47 14.97 -6.60
CA THR A 211 -1.52 15.91 -7.73
C THR A 211 -2.40 15.34 -8.85
N TYR A 212 -2.96 16.21 -9.69
CA TYR A 212 -3.75 15.77 -10.84
C TYR A 212 -2.93 14.87 -11.78
N GLU A 213 -1.68 15.21 -12.03
CA GLU A 213 -0.78 14.39 -12.86
C GLU A 213 -0.51 13.02 -12.23
N THR A 214 -0.28 12.97 -10.92
CA THR A 214 -0.12 11.68 -10.22
C THR A 214 -1.40 10.84 -10.28
N PHE A 215 -2.58 11.46 -10.09
CA PHE A 215 -3.86 10.78 -10.27
C PHE A 215 -3.99 10.19 -11.68
N LEU A 216 -3.70 10.95 -12.72
CA LEU A 216 -3.73 10.46 -14.10
C LEU A 216 -2.73 9.32 -14.33
N ALA A 217 -1.51 9.46 -13.81
CA ALA A 217 -0.46 8.46 -13.96
C ALA A 217 -0.84 7.11 -13.34
N ILE A 218 -1.41 7.12 -12.12
CA ILE A 218 -1.68 5.88 -11.38
C ILE A 218 -3.07 5.28 -11.65
N SER A 219 -4.08 6.13 -11.94
CA SER A 219 -5.49 5.69 -12.03
C SER A 219 -5.98 5.54 -13.46
N VAL A 220 -5.34 6.20 -14.43
CA VAL A 220 -5.79 6.24 -15.83
C VAL A 220 -4.73 5.69 -16.79
N ARG A 221 -3.49 6.17 -16.69
CA ARG A 221 -2.42 5.88 -17.66
C ARG A 221 -1.54 4.69 -17.27
N SER A 222 -1.64 4.20 -16.04
CA SER A 222 -0.89 3.03 -15.58
C SER A 222 -1.19 1.81 -16.47
N PRO A 223 -0.21 0.99 -16.84
CA PRO A 223 -0.45 -0.28 -17.52
C PRO A 223 -1.26 -1.28 -16.68
N LEU A 224 -1.34 -1.04 -15.36
CA LEU A 224 -2.15 -1.84 -14.43
C LEU A 224 -3.57 -1.28 -14.27
N ALA A 225 -3.86 -0.07 -14.74
CA ALA A 225 -5.19 0.53 -14.67
C ALA A 225 -6.18 -0.23 -15.55
N LEU A 226 -7.43 -0.25 -15.10
CA LEU A 226 -8.57 -0.88 -15.76
C LEU A 226 -9.71 0.14 -15.83
N PRO A 227 -9.77 1.02 -16.87
CA PRO A 227 -10.82 2.02 -16.98
C PRO A 227 -12.23 1.42 -17.04
N ASP A 228 -12.38 0.22 -17.59
CA ASP A 228 -13.59 -0.58 -17.64
C ASP A 228 -13.96 -1.26 -16.30
N ALA A 229 -13.03 -1.26 -15.34
CA ALA A 229 -13.23 -1.73 -13.97
C ALA A 229 -13.05 -0.60 -12.92
N TYR A 230 -13.02 0.64 -13.36
CA TYR A 230 -13.13 1.82 -12.49
C TYR A 230 -14.61 2.25 -12.50
N PHE A 231 -15.35 1.75 -11.53
CA PHE A 231 -16.78 1.99 -11.38
C PHE A 231 -17.07 3.29 -10.66
N LEU A 232 -18.06 4.02 -11.17
CA LEU A 232 -18.50 5.31 -10.70
C LEU A 232 -20.00 5.26 -10.39
N ALA A 233 -20.43 5.97 -9.34
CA ALA A 233 -21.82 6.21 -9.04
C ALA A 233 -22.14 7.68 -9.28
N LYS A 234 -23.20 7.98 -10.04
CA LYS A 234 -23.61 9.35 -10.35
C LYS A 234 -25.11 9.54 -10.18
N ILE A 235 -25.51 10.77 -9.86
CA ILE A 235 -26.88 11.25 -9.87
C ILE A 235 -26.94 12.48 -10.78
N GLY A 236 -27.70 12.41 -11.88
CA GLY A 236 -27.55 13.39 -12.96
C GLY A 236 -26.09 13.44 -13.45
N GLU A 237 -25.48 14.61 -13.44
CA GLU A 237 -24.06 14.78 -13.83
C GLU A 237 -23.08 14.75 -12.65
N MET A 238 -23.57 14.64 -11.41
CA MET A 238 -22.74 14.66 -10.21
C MET A 238 -22.23 13.26 -9.86
N TYR A 239 -20.92 13.08 -9.76
CA TYR A 239 -20.32 11.85 -9.24
C TYR A 239 -20.38 11.82 -7.71
N VAL A 240 -20.89 10.73 -7.14
CA VAL A 240 -21.15 10.58 -5.71
C VAL A 240 -20.43 9.40 -5.06
N GLY A 241 -19.72 8.59 -5.86
CA GLY A 241 -18.93 7.47 -5.35
C GLY A 241 -18.10 6.82 -6.42
N GLU A 242 -17.08 6.10 -5.99
CA GLU A 242 -16.17 5.33 -6.85
C GLU A 242 -15.75 4.01 -6.23
N SER A 243 -15.29 3.08 -7.08
CA SER A 243 -14.66 1.83 -6.68
C SER A 243 -13.79 1.33 -7.84
N MET A 244 -12.49 1.20 -7.61
CA MET A 244 -11.53 0.95 -8.67
C MET A 244 -10.81 -0.39 -8.47
N LEU A 245 -10.67 -1.16 -9.54
CA LEU A 245 -9.76 -2.30 -9.62
C LEU A 245 -8.51 -1.95 -10.43
N LYS A 246 -7.40 -2.57 -10.04
CA LYS A 246 -6.15 -2.61 -10.81
C LYS A 246 -5.66 -4.04 -10.97
N ARG A 247 -4.92 -4.30 -12.04
CA ARG A 247 -4.19 -5.57 -12.19
C ARG A 247 -3.12 -5.68 -11.10
N ALA A 248 -2.92 -6.88 -10.57
CA ALA A 248 -1.74 -7.15 -9.76
C ALA A 248 -0.54 -7.40 -10.68
N ALA A 249 0.58 -6.70 -10.44
CA ALA A 249 1.79 -6.90 -11.23
C ALA A 249 2.41 -8.30 -11.03
N SER A 250 2.26 -8.85 -9.82
CA SER A 250 2.86 -10.12 -9.42
C SER A 250 2.10 -11.36 -9.88
N ASP A 251 0.81 -11.25 -10.20
CA ASP A 251 -0.02 -12.39 -10.63
C ASP A 251 -1.17 -11.91 -11.52
N PRO A 252 -1.20 -12.30 -12.81
CA PRO A 252 -2.23 -11.87 -13.75
C PRO A 252 -3.65 -12.38 -13.40
N GLY A 253 -3.76 -13.37 -12.54
CA GLY A 253 -5.04 -13.88 -12.04
C GLY A 253 -5.60 -13.09 -10.86
N TRP A 254 -4.90 -12.05 -10.40
CA TRP A 254 -5.29 -11.26 -9.25
C TRP A 254 -5.61 -9.81 -9.61
N LEU A 255 -6.53 -9.23 -8.84
CA LEU A 255 -6.85 -7.82 -8.89
C LEU A 255 -6.67 -7.17 -7.52
N HIS A 256 -6.23 -5.92 -7.54
CA HIS A 256 -6.24 -5.07 -6.35
C HIS A 256 -7.49 -4.18 -6.38
N GLN A 257 -8.27 -4.24 -5.30
CA GLN A 257 -9.35 -3.30 -5.03
C GLN A 257 -8.76 -2.10 -4.32
N GLU A 258 -8.67 -1.01 -5.03
CA GLU A 258 -8.20 0.28 -4.55
C GLU A 258 -9.32 1.02 -3.78
N LEU A 259 -9.28 2.34 -3.75
CA LEU A 259 -10.27 3.15 -3.07
C LEU A 259 -11.70 2.75 -3.47
N THR A 260 -12.54 2.55 -2.45
CA THR A 260 -13.99 2.50 -2.58
C THR A 260 -14.54 3.52 -1.61
N GLY A 261 -15.22 4.54 -2.13
CA GLY A 261 -15.76 5.63 -1.34
C GLY A 261 -17.10 6.13 -1.84
N VAL A 262 -17.83 6.77 -0.95
CA VAL A 262 -19.12 7.43 -1.25
C VAL A 262 -19.14 8.76 -0.50
N VAL A 263 -19.46 9.84 -1.20
CA VAL A 263 -19.62 11.18 -0.64
C VAL A 263 -20.60 11.13 0.55
N SER A 264 -20.27 11.85 1.63
CA SER A 264 -20.94 11.73 2.93
C SER A 264 -22.46 11.84 2.85
N GLY A 265 -22.99 12.78 2.07
CA GLY A 265 -24.44 12.99 1.88
C GLY A 265 -25.19 11.85 1.18
N PHE A 266 -24.48 10.88 0.59
CA PHE A 266 -25.06 9.74 -0.12
C PHE A 266 -24.75 8.39 0.55
N ARG A 267 -24.18 8.41 1.76
CA ARG A 267 -23.93 7.19 2.54
C ARG A 267 -25.23 6.57 3.05
N GLY A 268 -25.16 5.29 3.39
CA GLY A 268 -26.36 4.55 3.88
C GLY A 268 -27.28 4.00 2.78
N LEU A 269 -27.17 4.48 1.54
CA LEU A 269 -28.00 4.04 0.40
C LEU A 269 -27.54 2.70 -0.22
N GLY A 270 -26.44 2.13 0.22
CA GLY A 270 -25.91 0.87 -0.30
C GLY A 270 -24.97 1.02 -1.51
N ILE A 271 -24.60 2.25 -1.89
CA ILE A 271 -23.79 2.56 -3.09
C ILE A 271 -22.44 1.87 -3.04
N ALA A 272 -21.71 1.95 -1.93
CA ALA A 272 -20.40 1.30 -1.82
C ALA A 272 -20.48 -0.22 -2.04
N THR A 273 -21.52 -0.86 -1.51
CA THR A 273 -21.77 -2.29 -1.74
C THR A 273 -22.09 -2.56 -3.21
N ALA A 274 -22.95 -1.77 -3.84
CA ALA A 274 -23.31 -1.92 -5.25
C ALA A 274 -22.09 -1.74 -6.17
N LEU A 275 -21.25 -0.74 -5.90
CA LEU A 275 -19.99 -0.53 -6.63
C LEU A 275 -19.06 -1.75 -6.49
N LYS A 276 -18.85 -2.28 -5.28
CA LYS A 276 -18.04 -3.48 -5.04
C LYS A 276 -18.63 -4.74 -5.70
N LEU A 277 -19.94 -4.84 -5.80
CA LEU A 277 -20.58 -5.94 -6.55
C LEU A 277 -20.24 -5.86 -8.04
N ARG A 278 -20.19 -4.66 -8.62
CA ARG A 278 -19.75 -4.47 -10.02
C ARG A 278 -18.27 -4.86 -10.21
N THR A 279 -17.39 -4.54 -9.23
CA THR A 279 -15.98 -4.97 -9.30
C THR A 279 -15.86 -6.50 -9.23
N ILE A 280 -16.66 -7.17 -8.39
CA ILE A 280 -16.67 -8.63 -8.30
C ILE A 280 -17.25 -9.26 -9.57
N GLU A 281 -18.33 -8.71 -10.12
CA GLU A 281 -18.91 -9.15 -11.40
C GLU A 281 -17.90 -9.04 -12.54
N TYR A 282 -17.17 -7.93 -12.61
CA TYR A 282 -16.09 -7.75 -13.57
C TYR A 282 -15.03 -8.84 -13.44
N ALA A 283 -14.58 -9.11 -12.21
CA ALA A 283 -13.58 -10.13 -11.94
C ALA A 283 -14.07 -11.55 -12.31
N GLN A 284 -15.35 -11.87 -12.06
CA GLN A 284 -15.93 -13.15 -12.45
C GLN A 284 -15.99 -13.30 -13.98
N ARG A 285 -16.44 -12.28 -14.70
CA ARG A 285 -16.50 -12.28 -16.16
C ARG A 285 -15.12 -12.36 -16.81
N GLY A 286 -14.13 -11.73 -16.19
CA GLY A 286 -12.74 -11.74 -16.65
C GLY A 286 -11.95 -13.00 -16.26
N GLY A 287 -12.57 -13.94 -15.51
CA GLY A 287 -11.90 -15.17 -15.08
C GLY A 287 -10.80 -14.96 -14.03
N TYR A 288 -10.79 -13.82 -13.36
CA TYR A 288 -9.85 -13.57 -12.26
C TYR A 288 -10.15 -14.48 -11.06
N ARG A 289 -9.10 -14.90 -10.38
CA ARG A 289 -9.21 -15.84 -9.26
C ARG A 289 -9.44 -15.14 -7.92
N GLU A 290 -8.79 -13.99 -7.71
CA GLU A 290 -8.76 -13.33 -6.42
C GLU A 290 -8.83 -11.81 -6.55
N ILE A 291 -9.56 -11.17 -5.63
CA ILE A 291 -9.50 -9.72 -5.40
C ILE A 291 -8.88 -9.50 -4.03
N GLN A 292 -7.86 -8.65 -3.94
CA GLN A 292 -7.22 -8.25 -2.71
C GLN A 292 -7.56 -6.78 -2.39
N THR A 293 -7.75 -6.47 -1.11
CA THR A 293 -7.95 -5.09 -0.63
C THR A 293 -7.29 -4.91 0.72
N ARG A 294 -6.99 -3.66 1.11
CA ARG A 294 -6.43 -3.34 2.41
C ARG A 294 -7.17 -2.20 3.06
N ASN A 295 -7.49 -2.33 4.34
CA ASN A 295 -8.21 -1.32 5.10
C ASN A 295 -7.61 -1.18 6.50
N SER A 296 -7.58 0.06 7.04
CA SER A 296 -7.33 0.31 8.46
C SER A 296 -8.36 -0.42 9.32
N ASP A 297 -7.99 -0.84 10.51
CA ASP A 297 -8.89 -1.39 11.53
C ASP A 297 -9.97 -0.39 11.96
N ARG A 298 -9.71 0.91 11.80
CA ARG A 298 -10.68 1.99 12.04
C ARG A 298 -11.78 2.09 10.98
N ASN A 299 -11.59 1.48 9.80
CA ASN A 299 -12.60 1.50 8.75
C ASN A 299 -13.65 0.40 8.93
N GLY A 300 -14.32 0.40 10.09
CA GLY A 300 -15.37 -0.57 10.42
C GLY A 300 -16.42 -0.77 9.33
N PRO A 301 -17.01 0.30 8.75
CA PRO A 301 -18.00 0.17 7.68
C PRO A 301 -17.47 -0.60 6.46
N MET A 302 -16.27 -0.31 5.98
CA MET A 302 -15.70 -1.02 4.83
C MET A 302 -15.32 -2.46 5.17
N LEU A 303 -14.78 -2.70 6.36
CA LEU A 303 -14.50 -4.05 6.86
C LEU A 303 -15.78 -4.90 6.95
N ALA A 304 -16.90 -4.31 7.36
CA ALA A 304 -18.20 -4.98 7.39
C ALA A 304 -18.73 -5.32 5.99
N ILE A 305 -18.58 -4.39 5.01
CA ILE A 305 -18.93 -4.64 3.62
C ILE A 305 -18.07 -5.78 3.06
N ASN A 306 -16.75 -5.75 3.28
CA ASN A 306 -15.85 -6.79 2.80
C ASN A 306 -16.23 -8.16 3.38
N ALA A 307 -16.44 -8.26 4.69
CA ALA A 307 -16.85 -9.51 5.34
C ALA A 307 -18.18 -10.04 4.77
N LYS A 308 -19.16 -9.16 4.56
CA LYS A 308 -20.45 -9.51 3.97
C LYS A 308 -20.34 -10.07 2.55
N LEU A 309 -19.43 -9.52 1.75
CA LEU A 309 -19.15 -9.96 0.37
C LEU A 309 -18.27 -11.23 0.31
N GLY A 310 -17.80 -11.73 1.45
CA GLY A 310 -17.01 -12.96 1.53
C GLY A 310 -15.50 -12.76 1.47
N PHE A 311 -15.01 -11.53 1.63
CA PHE A 311 -13.57 -11.29 1.80
C PHE A 311 -13.10 -11.87 3.13
N VAL A 312 -12.01 -12.63 3.09
CA VAL A 312 -11.37 -13.27 4.26
C VAL A 312 -10.15 -12.46 4.66
N ARG A 313 -10.15 -12.02 5.92
CA ARG A 313 -9.01 -11.27 6.48
C ARG A 313 -7.77 -12.15 6.52
N GLN A 314 -6.64 -11.56 6.17
CA GLN A 314 -5.31 -12.13 6.30
C GLN A 314 -4.66 -11.60 7.59
N PRO A 315 -3.54 -12.16 8.03
CA PRO A 315 -2.77 -11.62 9.15
C PRO A 315 -2.56 -10.11 9.01
N ALA A 316 -2.78 -9.37 10.10
CA ALA A 316 -2.72 -7.92 10.09
C ALA A 316 -1.32 -7.40 9.78
N TRP A 317 -1.26 -6.25 9.12
CA TRP A 317 -0.08 -5.43 9.05
C TRP A 317 -0.08 -4.47 10.25
N LEU A 318 0.94 -4.57 11.08
CA LEU A 318 1.17 -3.72 12.24
C LEU A 318 2.07 -2.57 11.80
N GLU A 319 1.62 -1.34 12.02
CA GLU A 319 2.45 -0.14 11.88
C GLU A 319 3.11 0.17 13.21
N PHE A 320 4.43 0.21 13.21
CA PHE A 320 5.26 0.58 14.33
C PHE A 320 5.82 1.98 14.12
N GLN A 321 5.96 2.74 15.19
CA GLN A 321 6.54 4.07 15.17
C GLN A 321 7.57 4.24 16.29
N LYS A 322 8.64 4.97 15.98
CA LYS A 322 9.67 5.40 16.93
C LYS A 322 9.80 6.91 16.85
N GLU A 323 9.81 7.56 18.03
CA GLU A 323 10.04 9.00 18.18
C GLU A 323 11.55 9.29 18.34
N SER A 324 12.02 10.46 17.86
CA SER A 324 13.44 10.82 17.95
C SER A 324 13.94 10.98 19.39
N SER A 325 13.10 11.43 20.31
CA SER A 325 13.43 11.53 21.75
C SER A 325 13.78 10.17 22.38
N THR A 326 13.41 9.08 21.73
CA THR A 326 13.72 7.70 22.14
C THR A 326 14.85 7.07 21.33
N ILE A 327 15.46 7.83 20.40
CA ILE A 327 16.61 7.36 19.60
C ILE A 327 17.87 7.76 20.41
N PRO A 328 18.64 6.83 20.96
CA PRO A 328 19.86 7.18 21.67
C PRO A 328 20.85 7.83 20.69
N ALA A 329 21.34 9.02 21.01
CA ALA A 329 22.49 9.55 20.31
C ALA A 329 23.64 8.53 20.46
N ASN A 330 24.21 8.09 19.33
CA ASN A 330 25.39 7.24 19.37
C ASN A 330 26.46 7.99 20.19
N LYS A 331 26.91 7.40 21.28
CA LYS A 331 28.13 7.85 21.92
C LYS A 331 29.21 7.73 20.88
N GLU A 332 29.80 8.85 20.50
CA GLU A 332 31.06 8.88 19.76
C GLU A 332 31.97 7.84 20.39
N SER A 333 32.42 6.92 19.58
CA SER A 333 33.49 6.00 19.97
C SER A 333 34.73 6.85 20.14
N ASP A 334 35.01 7.23 21.39
CA ASP A 334 36.34 7.71 21.77
C ASP A 334 37.36 6.62 21.47
N ALA A 335 38.43 7.06 20.75
CA ALA A 335 39.74 6.46 20.49
C ALA A 335 39.79 5.28 19.48
#